data_c9b31002bb6da333ecaec5459dd6d697
#
_entry.id   c9b31002bb6da333ecaec5459dd6d697
#
_cell.length_a   1.000
_cell.length_b   1.000
_cell.length_c   1.000
_cell.angle_alpha   90.00
_cell.angle_beta   90.00
_cell.angle_gamma   90.00
#
_symmetry.space_group_name_H-M   'P 1'
#
loop_
_entity.id
_entity.type
_entity.pdbx_description
1 polymer ?
#
loop_
_entity_poly.entity_id
_entity_poly.type
_entity_poly.pdbx_seq_one_letter_code
_entity_poly.pdbx_strand_id
1 'polypeptide(L)'
;MAEQEAPTNAPASAVSALYVVIVTGDRVVYDGMAERVSAPAPQGMVTILPRHAPMLVMLEPGELIVRLGADEENYAVGGGFLEVADDRVTVLGDTVERADEIDVLRAEAARQRARALVAHYQDRPEYAAGMQALRRSRARLKVAQRARRRHGTGS
;
A
#
# COMPACT_ATOMS: atom_id res chain seq x y z
N MET A 1 19.10 -13.05 56.47
CA MET A 1 19.52 -12.86 55.08
C MET A 1 18.26 -12.53 54.28
N ALA A 2 18.09 -11.29 53.97
CA ALA A 2 16.98 -10.83 53.12
C ALA A 2 17.43 -10.82 51.69
N GLU A 3 16.92 -11.72 50.88
CA GLU A 3 17.03 -11.67 49.42
C GLU A 3 16.14 -10.54 48.90
N GLN A 4 16.78 -9.50 48.49
CA GLN A 4 16.13 -8.38 47.81
C GLN A 4 15.85 -8.82 46.37
N GLU A 5 14.59 -9.21 46.09
CA GLU A 5 14.10 -9.30 44.73
C GLU A 5 14.07 -7.90 44.13
N ALA A 6 14.94 -7.69 43.15
CA ALA A 6 14.91 -6.51 42.32
C ALA A 6 13.60 -6.50 41.52
N PRO A 7 12.89 -5.38 41.48
CA PRO A 7 11.71 -5.28 40.61
C PRO A 7 12.17 -5.34 39.16
N THR A 8 11.81 -6.42 38.49
CA THR A 8 11.95 -6.55 37.04
C THR A 8 10.93 -5.61 36.40
N ASN A 9 11.26 -4.34 36.38
CA ASN A 9 10.55 -3.36 35.56
C ASN A 9 11.06 -3.52 34.12
N ALA A 10 10.54 -4.51 33.42
CA ALA A 10 10.70 -4.58 31.98
C ALA A 10 10.01 -3.32 31.41
N PRO A 11 10.70 -2.46 30.68
CA PRO A 11 10.05 -1.32 30.04
C PRO A 11 8.93 -1.87 29.14
N ALA A 12 7.75 -1.27 29.29
CA ALA A 12 6.66 -1.48 28.34
C ALA A 12 7.24 -1.46 26.95
N SER A 13 7.07 -2.53 26.20
CA SER A 13 7.65 -2.77 24.90
C SER A 13 7.50 -1.50 24.05
N ALA A 14 8.62 -0.81 23.82
CA ALA A 14 8.66 0.21 22.80
C ALA A 14 8.15 -0.45 21.52
N VAL A 15 7.00 -0.02 21.03
CA VAL A 15 6.42 -0.52 19.79
C VAL A 15 7.46 -0.25 18.72
N SER A 16 8.12 -1.31 18.26
CA SER A 16 9.07 -1.18 17.16
C SER A 16 8.30 -0.64 15.96
N ALA A 17 8.73 0.46 15.39
CA ALA A 17 8.05 1.14 14.32
C ALA A 17 8.94 1.28 13.10
N LEU A 18 8.33 1.28 11.93
CA LEU A 18 8.96 1.59 10.66
C LEU A 18 8.84 3.09 10.38
N TYR A 19 9.86 3.69 9.80
CA TYR A 19 9.74 5.01 9.19
C TYR A 19 9.38 4.84 7.70
N VAL A 20 8.26 5.37 7.28
CA VAL A 20 7.69 5.13 5.95
C VAL A 20 7.62 6.42 5.17
N VAL A 21 8.13 6.39 3.94
CA VAL A 21 8.01 7.48 2.97
C VAL A 21 7.40 6.92 1.69
N ILE A 22 6.32 7.51 1.24
CA ILE A 22 5.68 7.18 -0.05
C ILE A 22 5.75 8.41 -0.92
N VAL A 23 6.39 8.28 -2.08
CA VAL A 23 6.56 9.36 -3.04
C VAL A 23 6.12 8.95 -4.43
N THR A 24 5.68 9.92 -5.20
CA THR A 24 5.53 9.86 -6.65
C THR A 24 6.54 10.79 -7.30
N GLY A 25 6.57 10.88 -8.62
CA GLY A 25 7.49 11.77 -9.31
C GLY A 25 7.29 13.26 -9.01
N ASP A 26 6.14 13.64 -8.48
CA ASP A 26 5.73 15.03 -8.27
C ASP A 26 5.44 15.41 -6.81
N ARG A 27 5.21 14.44 -5.91
CA ARG A 27 4.86 14.74 -4.52
C ARG A 27 5.22 13.64 -3.53
N VAL A 28 5.33 14.05 -2.26
CA VAL A 28 5.29 13.14 -1.10
C VAL A 28 3.84 12.86 -0.76
N VAL A 29 3.46 11.58 -0.71
CA VAL A 29 2.09 11.13 -0.41
C VAL A 29 1.94 10.78 1.06
N TYR A 30 2.97 10.17 1.65
CA TYR A 30 3.05 9.82 3.06
C TYR A 30 4.47 10.02 3.58
N ASP A 31 4.58 10.52 4.79
CA ASP A 31 5.85 10.65 5.51
C ASP A 31 5.57 10.51 7.02
N GLY A 32 5.96 9.39 7.61
CA GLY A 32 5.66 9.13 9.02
C GLY A 32 5.98 7.74 9.50
N MET A 33 5.58 7.45 10.73
CA MET A 33 5.79 6.16 11.38
C MET A 33 4.67 5.19 11.05
N ALA A 34 5.00 3.89 11.03
CA ALA A 34 4.03 2.82 10.88
C ALA A 34 4.46 1.56 11.64
N GLU A 35 3.52 0.75 12.05
CA GLU A 35 3.79 -0.58 12.62
C GLU A 35 3.88 -1.65 11.53
N ARG A 36 3.22 -1.40 10.40
CA ARG A 36 3.15 -2.34 9.30
C ARG A 36 2.87 -1.63 7.99
N VAL A 37 3.55 -2.08 6.95
CA VAL A 37 3.26 -1.72 5.56
C VAL A 37 2.96 -2.99 4.77
N SER A 38 1.85 -3.02 4.04
CA SER A 38 1.52 -4.11 3.12
C SER A 38 1.42 -3.56 1.70
N ALA A 39 2.10 -4.19 0.76
CA ALA A 39 2.24 -3.69 -0.60
C ALA A 39 2.03 -4.80 -1.65
N PRO A 40 1.49 -4.47 -2.82
CA PRO A 40 1.24 -5.44 -3.89
C PRO A 40 2.53 -5.75 -4.66
N ALA A 41 2.98 -6.99 -4.60
CA ALA A 41 4.12 -7.49 -5.35
C ALA A 41 3.68 -8.52 -6.42
N PRO A 42 4.54 -8.88 -7.39
CA PRO A 42 4.19 -9.82 -8.46
C PRO A 42 3.66 -11.17 -7.99
N GLN A 43 4.14 -11.65 -6.84
CA GLN A 43 3.76 -12.94 -6.27
C GLN A 43 2.68 -12.84 -5.18
N GLY A 44 2.09 -11.68 -4.98
CA GLY A 44 1.07 -11.41 -3.98
C GLY A 44 1.45 -10.28 -3.04
N MET A 45 0.70 -10.13 -1.95
CA MET A 45 0.99 -9.08 -0.95
C MET A 45 2.26 -9.41 -0.17
N VAL A 46 3.15 -8.43 -0.09
CA VAL A 46 4.28 -8.44 0.86
C VAL A 46 3.94 -7.56 2.05
N THR A 47 4.25 -8.06 3.25
CA THR A 47 4.02 -7.30 4.48
C THR A 47 5.34 -7.06 5.19
N ILE A 48 5.64 -5.80 5.43
CA ILE A 48 6.85 -5.33 6.10
C ILE A 48 6.51 -5.01 7.55
N LEU A 49 7.23 -5.63 8.45
CA LEU A 49 7.21 -5.38 9.90
C LEU A 49 8.55 -4.81 10.36
N PRO A 50 8.64 -4.19 11.54
CA PRO A 50 9.90 -3.76 12.12
C PRO A 50 10.95 -4.88 12.14
N ARG A 51 12.21 -4.53 11.92
CA ARG A 51 13.35 -5.45 11.78
C ARG A 51 13.25 -6.40 10.58
N HIS A 52 12.48 -6.01 9.56
CA HIS A 52 12.48 -6.72 8.30
C HIS A 52 13.86 -6.66 7.63
N ALA A 53 14.29 -7.76 7.02
CA ALA A 53 15.55 -7.80 6.27
C ALA A 53 15.55 -6.78 5.13
N PRO A 54 16.70 -6.24 4.75
CA PRO A 54 16.81 -5.37 3.59
C PRO A 54 16.22 -6.02 2.34
N MET A 55 15.41 -5.27 1.59
CA MET A 55 14.70 -5.78 0.42
C MET A 55 14.43 -4.67 -0.58
N LEU A 56 14.50 -4.99 -1.85
CA LEU A 56 13.99 -4.18 -2.95
C LEU A 56 13.01 -5.02 -3.75
N VAL A 57 11.77 -4.55 -3.92
CA VAL A 57 10.74 -5.26 -4.65
C VAL A 57 10.02 -4.35 -5.63
N MET A 58 9.72 -4.87 -6.81
CA MET A 58 8.86 -4.21 -7.79
C MET A 58 7.40 -4.31 -7.33
N LEU A 59 6.66 -3.22 -7.44
CA LEU A 59 5.24 -3.17 -7.11
C LEU A 59 4.38 -3.40 -8.36
N GLU A 60 3.33 -4.17 -8.18
CA GLU A 60 2.25 -4.31 -9.14
C GLU A 60 1.13 -3.30 -8.86
N PRO A 61 0.29 -2.96 -9.84
CA PRO A 61 -0.92 -2.19 -9.57
C PRO A 61 -1.80 -2.90 -8.54
N GLY A 62 -2.07 -2.22 -7.42
CA GLY A 62 -2.80 -2.82 -6.31
C GLY A 62 -3.02 -1.86 -5.14
N GLU A 63 -3.39 -2.44 -4.01
CA GLU A 63 -3.60 -1.71 -2.76
C GLU A 63 -2.34 -1.74 -1.90
N LEU A 64 -1.90 -0.56 -1.45
CA LEU A 64 -0.86 -0.38 -0.44
C LEU A 64 -1.51 0.08 0.85
N ILE A 65 -1.13 -0.52 1.97
CA ILE A 65 -1.74 -0.29 3.28
C ILE A 65 -0.65 0.11 4.26
N VAL A 66 -0.83 1.25 4.93
CA VAL A 66 0.01 1.71 6.04
C VAL A 66 -0.82 1.65 7.32
N ARG A 67 -0.30 1.00 8.36
CA ARG A 67 -1.01 0.86 9.64
C ARG A 67 -0.16 1.37 10.79
N LEU A 68 -0.79 2.17 11.66
CA LEU A 68 -0.24 2.63 12.93
C LEU A 68 -1.32 2.53 14.01
N GLY A 69 -1.18 1.56 14.93
CA GLY A 69 -2.20 1.28 15.94
C GLY A 69 -3.56 0.91 15.33
N ALA A 70 -4.58 1.67 15.67
CA ALA A 70 -5.92 1.52 15.12
C ALA A 70 -6.09 2.21 13.75
N ASP A 71 -5.18 3.11 13.39
CA ASP A 71 -5.24 3.87 12.14
C ASP A 71 -4.68 3.04 10.98
N GLU A 72 -5.39 3.07 9.89
CA GLU A 72 -4.99 2.41 8.65
C GLU A 72 -5.31 3.31 7.47
N GLU A 73 -4.29 3.60 6.70
CA GLU A 73 -4.42 4.35 5.47
C GLU A 73 -4.26 3.42 4.27
N ASN A 74 -5.11 3.59 3.26
CA ASN A 74 -5.16 2.76 2.07
C ASN A 74 -4.91 3.62 0.83
N TYR A 75 -4.02 3.14 -0.02
CA TYR A 75 -3.59 3.80 -1.25
C TYR A 75 -3.76 2.88 -2.44
N ALA A 76 -4.19 3.42 -3.56
CA ALA A 76 -4.14 2.75 -4.86
C ALA A 76 -2.80 3.05 -5.53
N VAL A 77 -1.96 2.04 -5.68
CA VAL A 77 -0.66 2.14 -6.34
C VAL A 77 -0.77 1.63 -7.77
N GLY A 78 -0.18 2.32 -8.70
CA GLY A 78 -0.18 1.94 -10.13
C GLY A 78 1.08 1.21 -10.59
N GLY A 79 1.92 0.74 -9.66
CA GLY A 79 3.22 0.15 -9.89
C GLY A 79 4.33 0.98 -9.25
N GLY A 80 5.57 0.58 -9.42
CA GLY A 80 6.74 1.25 -8.87
C GLY A 80 7.66 0.31 -8.11
N PHE A 81 8.34 0.80 -7.07
CA PHE A 81 9.29 0.05 -6.26
C PHE A 81 9.09 0.32 -4.77
N LEU A 82 9.41 -0.68 -3.96
CA LEU A 82 9.47 -0.57 -2.51
C LEU A 82 10.85 -1.05 -2.06
N GLU A 83 11.53 -0.22 -1.28
CA GLU A 83 12.80 -0.53 -0.62
C GLU A 83 12.62 -0.59 0.90
N VAL A 84 13.24 -1.58 1.51
CA VAL A 84 13.33 -1.73 2.97
C VAL A 84 14.80 -1.75 3.37
N ALA A 85 15.20 -0.85 4.25
CA ALA A 85 16.54 -0.83 4.85
C ALA A 85 16.48 -0.15 6.22
N ASP A 86 17.06 -0.79 7.25
CA ASP A 86 17.21 -0.24 8.60
C ASP A 86 15.91 0.36 9.19
N ASP A 87 14.83 -0.42 9.17
CA ASP A 87 13.48 -0.03 9.60
C ASP A 87 12.89 1.17 8.84
N ARG A 88 13.46 1.49 7.69
CA ARG A 88 12.94 2.49 6.76
C ARG A 88 12.31 1.81 5.55
N VAL A 89 11.09 2.19 5.23
CA VAL A 89 10.37 1.75 4.02
C VAL A 89 10.22 2.95 3.10
N THR A 90 10.79 2.85 1.91
CA THR A 90 10.63 3.87 0.88
C THR A 90 9.83 3.28 -0.28
N VAL A 91 8.72 3.91 -0.61
CA VAL A 91 7.90 3.55 -1.77
C VAL A 91 8.02 4.65 -2.82
N LEU A 92 8.50 4.28 -4.00
CA LEU A 92 8.48 5.12 -5.19
C LEU A 92 7.39 4.57 -6.12
N GLY A 93 6.21 5.19 -6.09
CA GLY A 93 5.08 4.77 -6.91
C GLY A 93 5.02 5.51 -8.24
N ASP A 94 4.70 4.79 -9.32
CA ASP A 94 4.41 5.41 -10.62
C ASP A 94 3.19 6.32 -10.51
N THR A 95 2.16 5.83 -9.82
CA THR A 95 1.02 6.61 -9.32
C THR A 95 0.64 6.11 -7.94
N VAL A 96 0.31 7.04 -7.05
CA VAL A 96 -0.23 6.72 -5.71
C VAL A 96 -1.38 7.68 -5.41
N GLU A 97 -2.54 7.12 -5.11
CA GLU A 97 -3.74 7.88 -4.77
C GLU A 97 -4.30 7.42 -3.42
N ARG A 98 -4.60 8.35 -2.53
CA ARG A 98 -5.31 8.05 -1.29
C ARG A 98 -6.75 7.66 -1.59
N ALA A 99 -7.35 6.87 -0.71
CA ALA A 99 -8.73 6.41 -0.90
C ALA A 99 -9.75 7.56 -1.06
N ASP A 100 -9.56 8.67 -0.36
CA ASP A 100 -10.41 9.86 -0.39
C ASP A 100 -10.18 10.75 -1.63
N GLU A 101 -9.06 10.59 -2.32
CA GLU A 101 -8.76 11.30 -3.56
C GLU A 101 -9.32 10.59 -4.82
N ILE A 102 -9.77 9.33 -4.69
CA ILE A 102 -10.19 8.53 -5.85
C ILE A 102 -11.58 8.94 -6.33
N ASP A 103 -11.64 9.43 -7.56
CA ASP A 103 -12.88 9.61 -8.30
C ASP A 103 -13.40 8.27 -8.83
N VAL A 104 -14.43 7.74 -8.18
CA VAL A 104 -15.00 6.42 -8.47
C VAL A 104 -15.61 6.36 -9.87
N LEU A 105 -16.30 7.40 -10.32
CA LEU A 105 -16.90 7.44 -11.66
C LEU A 105 -15.83 7.40 -12.75
N ARG A 106 -14.77 8.18 -12.56
CA ARG A 106 -13.62 8.19 -13.47
C ARG A 106 -12.87 6.85 -13.46
N ALA A 107 -12.70 6.23 -12.30
CA ALA A 107 -12.08 4.91 -12.18
C ALA A 107 -12.92 3.82 -12.86
N GLU A 108 -14.25 3.87 -12.72
CA GLU A 108 -15.16 2.94 -13.38
C GLU A 108 -15.12 3.11 -14.91
N ALA A 109 -15.15 4.34 -15.41
CA ALA A 109 -15.02 4.61 -16.83
C ALA A 109 -13.66 4.12 -17.39
N ALA A 110 -12.58 4.30 -16.64
CA ALA A 110 -11.26 3.78 -17.01
C ALA A 110 -11.24 2.24 -17.05
N ARG A 111 -11.91 1.58 -16.11
CA ARG A 111 -12.07 0.12 -16.09
C ARG A 111 -12.80 -0.38 -17.34
N GLN A 112 -13.89 0.25 -17.71
CA GLN A 112 -14.67 -0.14 -18.90
C GLN A 112 -13.84 0.01 -20.19
N ARG A 113 -13.11 1.12 -20.34
CA ARG A 113 -12.20 1.30 -21.48
C ARG A 113 -11.11 0.24 -21.53
N ALA A 114 -10.48 -0.06 -20.38
CA ALA A 114 -9.43 -1.06 -20.30
C ALA A 114 -9.95 -2.47 -20.64
N ARG A 115 -11.17 -2.82 -20.19
CA ARG A 115 -11.82 -4.10 -20.55
C ARG A 115 -12.07 -4.21 -22.05
N ALA A 116 -12.52 -3.15 -22.69
CA ALA A 116 -12.73 -3.13 -24.13
C ALA A 116 -11.39 -3.32 -24.90
N LEU A 117 -10.32 -2.66 -24.47
CA LEU A 117 -8.98 -2.86 -25.06
C LEU A 117 -8.48 -4.29 -24.92
N VAL A 118 -8.60 -4.88 -23.72
CA VAL A 118 -8.19 -6.27 -23.47
C VAL A 118 -8.98 -7.24 -24.36
N ALA A 119 -10.30 -7.04 -24.51
CA ALA A 119 -11.14 -7.88 -25.36
C ALA A 119 -10.80 -7.76 -26.85
N HIS A 120 -10.39 -6.55 -27.30
CA HIS A 120 -10.13 -6.28 -28.71
C HIS A 120 -8.72 -6.70 -29.17
N TYR A 121 -7.72 -6.67 -28.28
CA TYR A 121 -6.30 -6.86 -28.63
C TYR A 121 -5.67 -8.13 -28.06
N GLN A 122 -6.41 -9.22 -27.90
CA GLN A 122 -5.98 -10.44 -27.21
C GLN A 122 -4.59 -10.99 -27.63
N ASP A 123 -4.23 -10.85 -28.89
CA ASP A 123 -2.99 -11.38 -29.45
C ASP A 123 -2.00 -10.28 -29.91
N ARG A 124 -2.11 -9.07 -29.37
CA ARG A 124 -1.31 -7.92 -29.77
C ARG A 124 -0.53 -7.30 -28.59
N PRO A 125 0.54 -6.52 -28.88
CA PRO A 125 1.32 -5.84 -27.83
C PRO A 125 0.45 -4.91 -26.94
N GLU A 126 -0.61 -4.33 -27.49
CA GLU A 126 -1.55 -3.45 -26.79
C GLU A 126 -2.33 -4.17 -25.68
N TYR A 127 -2.42 -5.49 -25.73
CA TYR A 127 -3.04 -6.31 -24.68
C TYR A 127 -2.37 -6.10 -23.31
N ALA A 128 -1.04 -6.09 -23.26
CA ALA A 128 -0.30 -5.89 -22.01
C ALA A 128 -0.60 -4.54 -21.39
N ALA A 129 -0.64 -3.47 -22.19
CA ALA A 129 -1.00 -2.12 -21.74
C ALA A 129 -2.45 -2.05 -21.23
N GLY A 130 -3.38 -2.71 -21.93
CA GLY A 130 -4.79 -2.85 -21.52
C GLY A 130 -4.92 -3.58 -20.19
N MET A 131 -4.18 -4.67 -19.98
CA MET A 131 -4.18 -5.42 -18.72
C MET A 131 -3.63 -4.60 -17.55
N GLN A 132 -2.56 -3.82 -17.76
CA GLN A 132 -2.03 -2.93 -16.74
C GLN A 132 -3.04 -1.82 -16.38
N ALA A 133 -3.68 -1.20 -17.38
CA ALA A 133 -4.73 -0.21 -17.16
C ALA A 133 -5.92 -0.80 -16.39
N LEU A 134 -6.31 -2.04 -16.69
CA LEU A 134 -7.37 -2.75 -15.99
C LEU A 134 -7.00 -3.01 -14.52
N ARG A 135 -5.78 -3.45 -14.25
CA ARG A 135 -5.28 -3.66 -12.88
C ARG A 135 -5.27 -2.35 -12.08
N ARG A 136 -4.79 -1.25 -12.66
CA ARG A 136 -4.79 0.07 -12.01
C ARG A 136 -6.22 0.54 -11.66
N SER A 137 -7.15 0.43 -12.58
CA SER A 137 -8.55 0.85 -12.33
C SER A 137 -9.24 -0.02 -11.27
N ARG A 138 -8.98 -1.33 -11.26
CA ARG A 138 -9.47 -2.25 -10.22
C ARG A 138 -8.89 -1.91 -8.84
N ALA A 139 -7.60 -1.57 -8.76
CA ALA A 139 -6.96 -1.16 -7.52
C ALA A 139 -7.63 0.09 -6.94
N ARG A 140 -7.86 1.12 -7.76
CA ARG A 140 -8.58 2.34 -7.36
C ARG A 140 -9.97 2.04 -6.81
N LEU A 141 -10.75 1.26 -7.53
CA LEU A 141 -12.10 0.90 -7.11
C LEU A 141 -12.12 0.11 -5.80
N LYS A 142 -11.21 -0.84 -5.63
CA LYS A 142 -11.07 -1.63 -4.40
C LYS A 142 -10.75 -0.75 -3.19
N VAL A 143 -9.79 0.16 -3.34
CA VAL A 143 -9.37 1.09 -2.28
C VAL A 143 -10.51 2.04 -1.91
N ALA A 144 -11.19 2.63 -2.89
CA ALA A 144 -12.33 3.51 -2.65
C ALA A 144 -13.50 2.80 -1.96
N GLN A 145 -13.81 1.56 -2.34
CA GLN A 145 -14.86 0.76 -1.70
C GLN A 145 -14.52 0.41 -0.25
N ARG A 146 -13.25 0.10 0.04
CA ARG A 146 -12.79 -0.21 1.38
C ARG A 146 -12.95 0.99 2.32
N ALA A 147 -12.56 2.18 1.88
CA ALA A 147 -12.73 3.40 2.63
C ALA A 147 -14.20 3.68 2.96
N ARG A 148 -15.11 3.52 2.00
CA ARG A 148 -16.56 3.69 2.21
C ARG A 148 -17.12 2.74 3.26
N ARG A 149 -16.72 1.46 3.26
CA ARG A 149 -17.18 0.47 4.26
C ARG A 149 -16.75 0.84 5.68
N ARG A 150 -15.55 1.40 5.85
CA ARG A 150 -15.05 1.83 7.17
C ARG A 150 -15.80 3.02 7.73
N HIS A 151 -16.17 3.99 6.89
CA HIS A 151 -16.96 5.16 7.32
C HIS A 151 -18.46 4.82 7.51
N GLY A 152 -18.97 3.75 6.90
CA GLY A 152 -20.36 3.32 7.00
C GLY A 152 -20.70 2.46 8.21
N THR A 153 -19.70 1.97 8.96
CA THR A 153 -19.89 1.12 10.17
C THR A 153 -19.85 1.93 11.47
N GLY A 154 -19.80 3.23 11.40
CA GLY A 154 -19.72 4.16 12.55
C GLY A 154 -21.03 4.89 12.88
N SER A 155 -22.22 4.32 12.55
CA SER A 155 -23.53 4.87 12.94
C SER A 155 -24.31 3.85 13.73
#